data_18b76323cdcc51dad6e2fa022d79ef30
#
_entry.id   18b76323cdcc51dad6e2fa022d79ef30
#
_cell.length_a   1.000
_cell.length_b   1.000
_cell.length_c   1.000
_cell.angle_alpha   90.00
_cell.angle_beta   90.00
_cell.angle_gamma   90.00
#
_symmetry.space_group_name_H-M   'P 1'
#
loop_
_entity.id
_entity.type
_entity.pdbx_description
1 polymer ?
#
loop_
_entity_poly.entity_id
_entity_poly.type
_entity_poly.pdbx_seq_one_letter_code
_entity_poly.pdbx_strand_id
1 'polypeptide(L)'
;MSFIHLRVASAFSMKYGTTQPGDLVEQAREYAMPALALTDRATLSGAIRFAKACVANGVAPIIGINLPIEITVSDKKTPEQRVTVLAHGDGGWAHLVRLLTGLHINKGEGSTRITLELLEKFSAHSTHLHLLHGPQSPLSYELAAHHPERALDLFNATREFFADHAIECVSHLVAGNGPGSTAHAARSLVFARDHDIDAVITNAVRMRSRSDGPVADLLDCARQLVPLNYRHIERRNAEGYLKSSQEMTLVATEIARAAGEATPRALLKTTREWAERALLSPARDIGLGGIHLPEPHIVGATSQSSMRTLLRSRVEAGIHWRYNANADVKAARIRLDDELATVASLGYESYF
;
A
#
# COMPACT_ATOMS: atom_id res chain seq x y z
N MET A 1 -20.13 -15.51 -6.37
CA MET A 1 -18.90 -15.44 -5.55
C MET A 1 -18.71 -14.00 -5.09
N SER A 2 -18.34 -13.76 -3.83
CA SER A 2 -18.04 -12.41 -3.36
C SER A 2 -16.71 -11.92 -3.99
N PHE A 3 -16.69 -10.68 -4.43
CA PHE A 3 -15.51 -10.03 -5.02
C PHE A 3 -14.63 -9.42 -3.92
N ILE A 4 -13.32 -9.37 -4.15
CA ILE A 4 -12.34 -8.74 -3.26
C ILE A 4 -11.56 -7.69 -4.06
N HIS A 5 -11.62 -6.43 -3.62
CA HIS A 5 -10.85 -5.36 -4.25
C HIS A 5 -9.39 -5.40 -3.79
N LEU A 6 -8.45 -5.55 -4.74
CA LEU A 6 -7.00 -5.58 -4.49
C LEU A 6 -6.33 -4.21 -4.57
N ARG A 7 -7.02 -3.19 -5.10
CA ARG A 7 -6.49 -1.83 -5.23
C ARG A 7 -7.51 -0.81 -4.79
N VAL A 8 -7.28 -0.24 -3.60
CA VAL A 8 -8.16 0.73 -2.97
C VAL A 8 -7.32 1.83 -2.30
N ALA A 9 -7.55 3.08 -2.67
CA ALA A 9 -6.92 4.24 -2.07
C ALA A 9 -7.90 4.92 -1.11
N SER A 10 -7.45 5.22 0.11
CA SER A 10 -8.19 5.99 1.10
C SER A 10 -7.79 7.48 1.10
N ALA A 11 -8.40 8.26 1.99
CA ALA A 11 -8.04 9.66 2.24
C ALA A 11 -6.59 9.84 2.72
N PHE A 12 -5.90 8.77 3.15
CA PHE A 12 -4.46 8.80 3.43
C PHE A 12 -3.61 8.89 2.15
N SER A 13 -4.16 8.58 0.99
CA SER A 13 -3.63 9.00 -0.32
C SER A 13 -3.94 10.49 -0.50
N MET A 14 -3.12 11.36 0.11
CA MET A 14 -3.36 12.80 0.17
C MET A 14 -3.66 13.38 -1.21
N LYS A 15 -4.72 14.21 -1.28
CA LYS A 15 -5.20 14.85 -2.51
C LYS A 15 -5.57 13.84 -3.62
N TYR A 16 -5.99 12.62 -3.24
CA TYR A 16 -6.39 11.58 -4.20
C TYR A 16 -7.60 10.77 -3.74
N GLY A 17 -7.50 10.01 -2.64
CA GLY A 17 -8.61 9.22 -2.12
C GLY A 17 -9.63 10.08 -1.35
N THR A 18 -10.92 9.81 -1.54
CA THR A 18 -11.99 10.64 -0.96
C THR A 18 -12.46 10.17 0.42
N THR A 19 -12.21 8.91 0.79
CA THR A 19 -12.92 8.20 1.85
C THR A 19 -11.98 7.71 2.94
N GLN A 20 -12.39 7.80 4.20
CA GLN A 20 -11.61 7.25 5.31
C GLN A 20 -11.54 5.71 5.25
N PRO A 21 -10.45 5.08 5.75
CA PRO A 21 -10.34 3.62 5.75
C PRO A 21 -11.49 2.90 6.44
N GLY A 22 -12.02 3.43 7.55
CA GLY A 22 -13.14 2.86 8.27
C GLY A 22 -14.41 2.78 7.42
N ASP A 23 -14.76 3.86 6.72
CA ASP A 23 -15.96 3.94 5.88
C ASP A 23 -15.87 2.97 4.66
N LEU A 24 -14.66 2.76 4.12
CA LEU A 24 -14.41 1.77 3.07
C LEU A 24 -14.64 0.33 3.57
N VAL A 25 -14.22 0.04 4.81
CA VAL A 25 -14.43 -1.27 5.43
C VAL A 25 -15.90 -1.51 5.75
N GLU A 26 -16.62 -0.50 6.24
CA GLU A 26 -18.07 -0.59 6.46
C GLU A 26 -18.82 -0.91 5.17
N GLN A 27 -18.49 -0.22 4.07
CA GLN A 27 -19.09 -0.50 2.77
C GLN A 27 -18.74 -1.92 2.26
N ALA A 28 -17.51 -2.39 2.49
CA ALA A 28 -17.11 -3.75 2.15
C ALA A 28 -17.93 -4.79 2.93
N ARG A 29 -18.18 -4.54 4.23
CA ARG A 29 -19.05 -5.38 5.06
C ARG A 29 -20.49 -5.38 4.54
N GLU A 30 -21.05 -4.21 4.19
CA GLU A 30 -22.39 -4.09 3.61
C GLU A 30 -22.53 -4.89 2.31
N TYR A 31 -21.46 -4.93 1.51
CA TYR A 31 -21.41 -5.73 0.28
C TYR A 31 -21.02 -7.20 0.52
N ALA A 32 -20.94 -7.65 1.77
CA ALA A 32 -20.54 -9.00 2.16
C ALA A 32 -19.20 -9.45 1.54
N MET A 33 -18.25 -8.51 1.43
CA MET A 33 -16.89 -8.82 0.99
C MET A 33 -16.12 -9.49 2.12
N PRO A 34 -15.47 -10.66 1.90
CA PRO A 34 -14.71 -11.35 2.93
C PRO A 34 -13.40 -10.66 3.28
N ALA A 35 -12.87 -9.86 2.36
CA ALA A 35 -11.63 -9.13 2.51
C ALA A 35 -11.66 -7.83 1.69
N LEU A 36 -10.78 -6.90 2.05
CA LEU A 36 -10.56 -5.64 1.34
C LEU A 36 -9.08 -5.29 1.37
N ALA A 37 -8.55 -4.75 0.27
CA ALA A 37 -7.20 -4.19 0.27
C ALA A 37 -7.21 -2.70 0.61
N LEU A 38 -6.11 -2.23 1.22
CA LEU A 38 -5.74 -0.82 1.28
C LEU A 38 -4.38 -0.66 0.58
N THR A 39 -4.33 0.17 -0.46
CA THR A 39 -3.14 0.40 -1.29
C THR A 39 -2.93 1.89 -1.53
N ASP A 40 -2.73 2.62 -0.45
CA ASP A 40 -2.56 4.08 -0.50
C ASP A 40 -1.32 4.50 -1.28
N ARG A 41 -1.34 5.70 -1.85
CA ARG A 41 -0.25 6.26 -2.67
C ARG A 41 0.96 6.62 -1.81
N ALA A 42 2.03 5.85 -1.94
CA ALA A 42 3.33 6.06 -1.30
C ALA A 42 3.24 6.31 0.23
N THR A 43 2.30 5.64 0.91
CA THR A 43 2.11 5.76 2.36
C THR A 43 1.47 4.50 2.95
N LEU A 44 1.82 4.18 4.20
CA LEU A 44 1.18 3.17 5.06
C LEU A 44 0.51 3.80 6.29
N SER A 45 0.39 5.13 6.34
CA SER A 45 -0.13 5.84 7.51
C SER A 45 -1.58 5.47 7.87
N GLY A 46 -2.36 5.01 6.89
CA GLY A 46 -3.74 4.51 7.07
C GLY A 46 -3.83 3.05 7.52
N ALA A 47 -2.75 2.25 7.36
CA ALA A 47 -2.79 0.79 7.44
C ALA A 47 -3.26 0.26 8.81
N ILE A 48 -2.79 0.82 9.92
CA ILE A 48 -3.18 0.38 11.26
C ILE A 48 -4.65 0.71 11.55
N ARG A 49 -5.12 1.88 11.15
CA ARG A 49 -6.54 2.26 11.29
C ARG A 49 -7.44 1.36 10.45
N PHE A 50 -7.01 1.06 9.24
CA PHE A 50 -7.68 0.12 8.35
C PHE A 50 -7.75 -1.28 8.95
N ALA A 51 -6.62 -1.84 9.42
CA ALA A 51 -6.58 -3.16 10.04
C ALA A 51 -7.49 -3.26 11.29
N LYS A 52 -7.52 -2.21 12.14
CA LYS A 52 -8.45 -2.13 13.27
C LYS A 52 -9.91 -2.13 12.84
N ALA A 53 -10.25 -1.35 11.82
CA ALA A 53 -11.61 -1.33 11.25
C ALA A 53 -11.99 -2.69 10.66
N CYS A 54 -11.07 -3.36 9.96
CA CYS A 54 -11.26 -4.71 9.42
C CYS A 54 -11.59 -5.72 10.53
N VAL A 55 -10.80 -5.75 11.61
CA VAL A 55 -11.06 -6.63 12.77
C VAL A 55 -12.45 -6.37 13.36
N ALA A 56 -12.80 -5.09 13.56
CA ALA A 56 -14.08 -4.70 14.15
C ALA A 56 -15.29 -5.07 13.27
N ASN A 57 -15.11 -5.18 11.96
CA ASN A 57 -16.18 -5.47 11.00
C ASN A 57 -16.15 -6.90 10.43
N GLY A 58 -15.23 -7.76 10.86
CA GLY A 58 -15.10 -9.13 10.36
C GLY A 58 -14.69 -9.23 8.89
N VAL A 59 -13.97 -8.21 8.37
CA VAL A 59 -13.39 -8.18 7.02
C VAL A 59 -11.90 -8.47 7.15
N ALA A 60 -11.34 -9.37 6.33
CA ALA A 60 -9.91 -9.66 6.36
C ALA A 60 -9.10 -8.54 5.65
N PRO A 61 -8.02 -8.02 6.25
CA PRO A 61 -7.22 -6.98 5.61
C PRO A 61 -6.20 -7.54 4.63
N ILE A 62 -6.08 -6.85 3.50
CA ILE A 62 -4.96 -6.93 2.58
C ILE A 62 -4.26 -5.57 2.61
N ILE A 63 -2.94 -5.55 2.78
CA ILE A 63 -2.20 -4.29 2.83
C ILE A 63 -1.19 -4.23 1.71
N GLY A 64 -1.17 -3.10 1.03
CA GLY A 64 -0.24 -2.82 -0.04
C GLY A 64 0.04 -1.33 -0.15
N ILE A 65 0.81 -0.97 -1.17
CA ILE A 65 1.16 0.41 -1.50
C ILE A 65 1.07 0.61 -3.00
N ASN A 66 0.51 1.74 -3.43
CA ASN A 66 0.64 2.18 -4.82
C ASN A 66 1.83 3.12 -4.94
N LEU A 67 2.91 2.64 -5.58
CA LEU A 67 4.21 3.29 -5.63
C LEU A 67 4.48 3.98 -6.96
N PRO A 68 5.05 5.19 -6.96
CA PRO A 68 5.65 5.77 -8.15
C PRO A 68 6.91 4.99 -8.51
N ILE A 69 7.04 4.59 -9.79
CA ILE A 69 8.15 3.79 -10.30
C ILE A 69 8.80 4.44 -11.51
N GLU A 70 10.11 4.29 -11.66
CA GLU A 70 10.88 4.72 -12.81
C GLU A 70 11.82 3.57 -13.22
N ILE A 71 11.43 2.84 -14.25
CA ILE A 71 12.21 1.71 -14.78
C ILE A 71 13.10 2.18 -15.92
N THR A 72 12.64 3.17 -16.69
CA THR A 72 13.39 3.77 -17.80
C THR A 72 13.51 5.26 -17.59
N VAL A 73 14.62 5.86 -18.01
CA VAL A 73 14.77 7.32 -18.00
C VAL A 73 13.68 7.89 -18.91
N SER A 74 12.64 8.47 -18.32
CA SER A 74 11.54 9.04 -19.07
C SER A 74 11.80 10.52 -19.39
N ASP A 75 11.40 10.96 -20.57
CA ASP A 75 11.32 12.39 -20.88
C ASP A 75 10.38 13.07 -19.87
N LYS A 76 10.69 14.33 -19.50
CA LYS A 76 9.95 15.15 -18.53
C LYS A 76 8.44 15.30 -18.82
N LYS A 77 7.95 14.83 -19.97
CA LYS A 77 6.55 14.86 -20.39
C LYS A 77 5.78 13.58 -20.11
N THR A 78 6.44 12.51 -19.65
CA THR A 78 5.76 11.23 -19.37
C THR A 78 4.94 11.36 -18.09
N PRO A 79 3.67 10.90 -18.07
CA PRO A 79 2.88 10.87 -16.86
C PRO A 79 3.57 10.07 -15.75
N GLU A 80 3.27 10.39 -14.49
CA GLU A 80 3.81 9.65 -13.35
C GLU A 80 3.40 8.16 -13.45
N GLN A 81 4.40 7.31 -13.60
CA GLN A 81 4.20 5.85 -13.69
C GLN A 81 4.10 5.25 -12.28
N ARG A 82 3.19 4.29 -12.11
CA ARG A 82 2.90 3.70 -10.80
C ARG A 82 2.59 2.22 -10.91
N VAL A 83 3.00 1.48 -9.88
CA VAL A 83 2.68 0.06 -9.69
C VAL A 83 2.05 -0.15 -8.32
N THR A 84 1.35 -1.27 -8.13
CA THR A 84 0.79 -1.63 -6.83
C THR A 84 1.54 -2.83 -6.28
N VAL A 85 2.03 -2.72 -5.05
CA VAL A 85 2.73 -3.79 -4.34
C VAL A 85 1.86 -4.24 -3.16
N LEU A 86 1.59 -5.54 -3.06
CA LEU A 86 0.83 -6.15 -1.97
C LEU A 86 1.77 -6.93 -1.06
N ALA A 87 1.56 -6.84 0.25
CA ALA A 87 2.22 -7.68 1.22
C ALA A 87 1.70 -9.12 1.16
N HIS A 88 2.58 -10.10 1.35
CA HIS A 88 2.28 -11.52 1.38
C HIS A 88 2.98 -12.21 2.54
N GLY A 89 2.25 -13.06 3.27
CA GLY A 89 2.79 -13.84 4.38
C GLY A 89 3.28 -13.01 5.57
N ASP A 90 3.94 -13.68 6.49
CA ASP A 90 4.39 -13.14 7.78
C ASP A 90 5.53 -12.10 7.68
N GLY A 91 6.28 -12.09 6.59
CA GLY A 91 7.31 -11.07 6.29
C GLY A 91 6.81 -9.87 5.50
N GLY A 92 5.63 -9.95 4.87
CA GLY A 92 5.16 -8.99 3.88
C GLY A 92 5.04 -7.56 4.39
N TRP A 93 4.51 -7.39 5.60
CA TRP A 93 4.43 -6.08 6.24
C TRP A 93 5.80 -5.42 6.42
N ALA A 94 6.77 -6.16 6.95
CA ALA A 94 8.11 -5.63 7.17
C ALA A 94 8.82 -5.26 5.87
N HIS A 95 8.68 -6.07 4.82
CA HIS A 95 9.24 -5.76 3.49
C HIS A 95 8.57 -4.53 2.88
N LEU A 96 7.26 -4.39 3.02
CA LEU A 96 6.52 -3.22 2.52
C LEU A 96 6.98 -1.93 3.22
N VAL A 97 7.18 -1.98 4.55
CA VAL A 97 7.70 -0.85 5.34
C VAL A 97 9.13 -0.49 4.92
N ARG A 98 10.02 -1.48 4.70
CA ARG A 98 11.39 -1.24 4.24
C ARG A 98 11.41 -0.59 2.85
N LEU A 99 10.59 -1.09 1.92
CA LEU A 99 10.48 -0.54 0.57
C LEU A 99 10.01 0.92 0.60
N LEU A 100 8.98 1.22 1.41
CA LEU A 100 8.49 2.59 1.60
C LEU A 100 9.54 3.49 2.26
N THR A 101 10.26 2.97 3.25
CA THR A 101 11.34 3.69 3.92
C THR A 101 12.46 4.02 2.92
N GLY A 102 12.85 3.05 2.09
CA GLY A 102 13.81 3.24 1.01
C GLY A 102 13.39 4.36 0.05
N LEU A 103 12.13 4.39 -0.35
CA LEU A 103 11.56 5.44 -1.20
C LEU A 103 11.69 6.83 -0.56
N HIS A 104 11.44 6.96 0.74
CA HIS A 104 11.43 8.26 1.41
C HIS A 104 12.83 8.74 1.85
N ILE A 105 13.75 7.84 2.20
CA ILE A 105 15.11 8.19 2.62
C ILE A 105 16.00 8.54 1.41
N ASN A 106 15.86 7.79 0.32
CA ASN A 106 16.68 7.99 -0.87
C ASN A 106 16.09 9.05 -1.83
N LYS A 107 15.43 10.06 -1.30
CA LYS A 107 14.99 11.22 -2.05
C LYS A 107 16.23 11.96 -2.56
N GLY A 108 16.69 11.62 -3.77
CA GLY A 108 17.56 12.52 -4.53
C GLY A 108 16.85 13.85 -4.82
N GLU A 109 17.58 14.87 -5.20
CA GLU A 109 17.00 16.18 -5.55
C GLU A 109 15.88 16.02 -6.58
N GLY A 110 14.63 16.02 -6.11
CA GLY A 110 13.42 16.20 -6.91
C GLY A 110 12.58 14.98 -7.27
N SER A 111 12.94 13.73 -6.97
CA SER A 111 12.11 12.58 -7.36
C SER A 111 11.85 11.58 -6.23
N THR A 112 10.58 11.39 -5.91
CA THR A 112 10.10 10.34 -4.97
C THR A 112 9.65 9.13 -5.79
N ARG A 113 10.56 8.53 -6.59
CA ARG A 113 10.25 7.38 -7.45
C ARG A 113 11.15 6.21 -7.09
N ILE A 114 10.61 4.99 -7.18
CA ILE A 114 11.40 3.78 -7.03
C ILE A 114 12.06 3.45 -8.35
N THR A 115 13.40 3.38 -8.33
CA THR A 115 14.22 2.88 -9.45
C THR A 115 14.46 1.38 -9.29
N LEU A 116 14.95 0.72 -10.35
CA LEU A 116 15.37 -0.69 -10.27
C LEU A 116 16.44 -0.90 -9.19
N GLU A 117 17.39 0.04 -9.04
CA GLU A 117 18.43 0.01 -8.00
C GLU A 117 17.83 0.02 -6.58
N LEU A 118 16.78 0.83 -6.35
CA LEU A 118 16.08 0.83 -5.06
C LEU A 118 15.27 -0.46 -4.83
N LEU A 119 14.70 -1.03 -5.90
CA LEU A 119 14.04 -2.33 -5.82
C LEU A 119 15.04 -3.42 -5.45
N GLU A 120 16.21 -3.47 -6.10
CA GLU A 120 17.28 -4.40 -5.77
C GLU A 120 17.69 -4.28 -4.30
N LYS A 121 17.92 -3.08 -3.81
CA LYS A 121 18.35 -2.82 -2.43
C LYS A 121 17.32 -3.19 -1.37
N PHE A 122 16.03 -2.96 -1.62
CA PHE A 122 14.98 -3.03 -0.60
C PHE A 122 13.95 -4.16 -0.79
N SER A 123 13.88 -4.75 -1.98
CA SER A 123 12.96 -5.85 -2.29
C SER A 123 13.63 -7.08 -2.88
N ALA A 124 14.98 -7.08 -3.03
CA ALA A 124 15.73 -8.13 -3.69
C ALA A 124 15.25 -9.52 -3.29
N HIS A 125 14.72 -10.27 -4.27
CA HIS A 125 14.22 -11.63 -4.13
C HIS A 125 13.14 -11.79 -3.02
N SER A 126 12.33 -10.75 -2.78
CA SER A 126 11.30 -10.82 -1.74
C SER A 126 10.20 -11.81 -2.12
N THR A 127 10.19 -12.95 -1.45
CA THR A 127 9.07 -13.93 -1.51
C THR A 127 7.82 -13.43 -0.79
N HIS A 128 7.85 -12.22 -0.24
CA HIS A 128 6.81 -11.64 0.60
C HIS A 128 6.08 -10.45 -0.03
N LEU A 129 6.40 -10.12 -1.28
CA LEU A 129 5.78 -9.01 -2.01
C LEU A 129 5.27 -9.48 -3.37
N HIS A 130 4.04 -9.12 -3.70
CA HIS A 130 3.41 -9.32 -5.00
C HIS A 130 3.31 -8.00 -5.75
N LEU A 131 3.57 -7.99 -7.06
CA LEU A 131 3.51 -6.82 -7.91
C LEU A 131 2.31 -6.87 -8.87
N LEU A 132 1.51 -5.79 -8.91
CA LEU A 132 0.44 -5.58 -9.89
C LEU A 132 0.84 -4.48 -10.87
N HIS A 133 0.91 -4.84 -12.15
CA HIS A 133 1.11 -3.91 -13.27
C HIS A 133 -0.22 -3.34 -13.73
N GLY A 134 -0.63 -2.23 -13.12
CA GLY A 134 -1.91 -1.58 -13.39
C GLY A 134 -1.85 -0.57 -14.54
N PRO A 135 -2.98 0.14 -14.79
CA PRO A 135 -3.12 1.06 -15.94
C PRO A 135 -2.10 2.21 -15.97
N GLN A 136 -1.48 2.52 -14.85
CA GLN A 136 -0.45 3.55 -14.74
C GLN A 136 0.98 2.98 -14.71
N SER A 137 1.15 1.68 -14.89
CA SER A 137 2.49 1.07 -14.94
C SER A 137 3.20 1.37 -16.26
N PRO A 138 4.54 1.37 -16.28
CA PRO A 138 5.32 1.48 -17.52
C PRO A 138 4.85 0.48 -18.59
N LEU A 139 4.68 -0.77 -18.18
CA LEU A 139 4.19 -1.86 -19.05
C LEU A 139 2.85 -1.52 -19.69
N SER A 140 1.91 -0.99 -18.92
CA SER A 140 0.57 -0.67 -19.39
C SER A 140 0.57 0.46 -20.43
N TYR A 141 1.47 1.41 -20.33
CA TYR A 141 1.65 2.46 -21.34
C TYR A 141 2.19 1.90 -22.65
N GLU A 142 3.11 0.93 -22.61
CA GLU A 142 3.58 0.25 -23.84
C GLU A 142 2.48 -0.59 -24.47
N LEU A 143 1.64 -1.26 -23.69
CA LEU A 143 0.44 -1.95 -24.23
C LEU A 143 -0.56 -0.97 -24.84
N ALA A 144 -0.73 0.22 -24.26
CA ALA A 144 -1.58 1.26 -24.82
C ALA A 144 -1.03 1.81 -26.16
N ALA A 145 0.29 1.84 -26.29
CA ALA A 145 1.00 2.24 -27.50
C ALA A 145 1.13 1.09 -28.55
N HIS A 146 0.56 -0.09 -28.27
CA HIS A 146 0.67 -1.29 -29.13
C HIS A 146 2.10 -1.84 -29.28
N HIS A 147 2.91 -1.77 -28.24
CA HIS A 147 4.27 -2.31 -28.17
C HIS A 147 4.37 -3.50 -27.17
N PRO A 148 3.80 -4.68 -27.48
CA PRO A 148 3.78 -5.80 -26.53
C PRO A 148 5.16 -6.35 -26.20
N GLU A 149 6.13 -6.30 -27.11
CA GLU A 149 7.50 -6.73 -26.87
C GLU A 149 8.18 -5.87 -25.79
N ARG A 150 8.04 -4.54 -25.88
CA ARG A 150 8.56 -3.63 -24.85
C ARG A 150 7.84 -3.80 -23.51
N ALA A 151 6.55 -4.09 -23.53
CA ALA A 151 5.79 -4.42 -22.34
C ALA A 151 6.34 -5.67 -21.64
N LEU A 152 6.73 -6.70 -22.43
CA LEU A 152 7.35 -7.92 -21.91
C LEU A 152 8.74 -7.65 -21.34
N ASP A 153 9.55 -6.81 -21.98
CA ASP A 153 10.87 -6.40 -21.46
C ASP A 153 10.73 -5.71 -20.10
N LEU A 154 9.75 -4.82 -19.94
CA LEU A 154 9.46 -4.13 -18.67
C LEU A 154 8.94 -5.10 -17.58
N PHE A 155 8.14 -6.09 -17.97
CA PHE A 155 7.73 -7.16 -17.07
C PHE A 155 8.94 -7.95 -16.57
N ASN A 156 9.79 -8.40 -17.46
CA ASN A 156 10.99 -9.17 -17.13
C ASN A 156 11.98 -8.39 -16.28
N ALA A 157 12.12 -7.08 -16.51
CA ALA A 157 12.99 -6.21 -15.71
C ALA A 157 12.59 -6.10 -14.23
N THR A 158 11.33 -6.40 -13.89
CA THR A 158 10.86 -6.39 -12.49
C THR A 158 10.69 -7.79 -11.90
N ARG A 159 10.77 -8.85 -12.72
CA ARG A 159 10.43 -10.22 -12.34
C ARG A 159 11.29 -10.79 -11.22
N GLU A 160 12.55 -10.40 -11.14
CA GLU A 160 13.48 -10.91 -10.13
C GLU A 160 13.31 -10.28 -8.73
N PHE A 161 12.57 -9.16 -8.62
CA PHE A 161 12.44 -8.41 -7.38
C PHE A 161 11.25 -8.81 -6.52
N PHE A 162 10.29 -9.54 -7.08
CA PHE A 162 9.05 -9.90 -6.39
C PHE A 162 8.73 -11.38 -6.55
N ALA A 163 8.00 -11.94 -5.59
CA ALA A 163 7.59 -13.35 -5.63
C ALA A 163 6.68 -13.67 -6.83
N ASP A 164 5.68 -12.85 -7.01
CA ASP A 164 4.66 -13.00 -8.04
C ASP A 164 4.33 -11.67 -8.71
N HIS A 165 3.95 -11.74 -9.97
CA HIS A 165 3.55 -10.61 -10.79
C HIS A 165 2.20 -10.89 -11.45
N ALA A 166 1.33 -9.88 -11.52
CA ALA A 166 0.12 -9.96 -12.31
C ALA A 166 -0.12 -8.69 -13.13
N ILE A 167 -0.79 -8.87 -14.25
CA ILE A 167 -1.34 -7.77 -15.03
C ILE A 167 -2.68 -7.36 -14.42
N GLU A 168 -2.81 -6.10 -14.03
CA GLU A 168 -4.03 -5.56 -13.45
C GLU A 168 -4.94 -4.99 -14.56
N CYS A 169 -6.04 -5.67 -14.84
CA CYS A 169 -7.07 -5.23 -15.77
C CYS A 169 -8.04 -4.26 -15.08
N VAL A 170 -8.13 -3.03 -15.58
CA VAL A 170 -9.05 -2.00 -15.05
C VAL A 170 -9.87 -1.41 -16.18
N SER A 171 -11.19 -1.43 -16.03
CA SER A 171 -12.10 -0.68 -16.90
C SER A 171 -12.99 0.24 -16.07
N HIS A 172 -12.85 1.52 -16.33
CA HIS A 172 -13.78 2.57 -15.86
C HIS A 172 -14.76 2.96 -16.98
N LEU A 173 -14.95 2.10 -17.98
CA LEU A 173 -15.86 2.33 -19.13
C LEU A 173 -15.53 3.64 -19.86
N VAL A 174 -14.27 4.05 -19.86
CA VAL A 174 -13.81 5.22 -20.60
C VAL A 174 -13.77 4.88 -22.10
N ALA A 175 -14.27 5.77 -22.93
CA ALA A 175 -14.21 5.62 -24.38
C ALA A 175 -12.75 5.66 -24.90
N GLY A 176 -12.49 4.94 -25.99
CA GLY A 176 -11.18 4.88 -26.65
C GLY A 176 -10.35 3.64 -26.25
N ASN A 177 -9.03 3.71 -26.48
CA ASN A 177 -8.12 2.57 -26.39
C ASN A 177 -7.04 2.74 -25.29
N GLY A 178 -7.08 3.83 -24.54
CA GLY A 178 -6.11 4.15 -23.50
C GLY A 178 -6.45 3.53 -22.14
N PRO A 179 -5.58 3.72 -21.13
CA PRO A 179 -5.80 3.25 -19.78
C PRO A 179 -7.17 3.64 -19.21
N GLY A 180 -7.85 2.69 -18.58
CA GLY A 180 -9.21 2.85 -18.04
C GLY A 180 -10.33 2.54 -19.04
N SER A 181 -10.03 2.26 -20.32
CA SER A 181 -11.01 1.75 -21.29
C SER A 181 -11.12 0.22 -21.24
N THR A 182 -12.28 -0.31 -21.63
CA THR A 182 -12.50 -1.75 -21.76
C THR A 182 -11.55 -2.36 -22.81
N ALA A 183 -11.29 -1.65 -23.89
CA ALA A 183 -10.37 -2.11 -24.96
C ALA A 183 -8.93 -2.26 -24.44
N HIS A 184 -8.46 -1.32 -23.60
CA HIS A 184 -7.14 -1.44 -22.98
C HIS A 184 -7.09 -2.59 -21.97
N ALA A 185 -8.12 -2.74 -21.11
CA ALA A 185 -8.20 -3.84 -20.15
C ALA A 185 -8.23 -5.21 -20.85
N ALA A 186 -8.96 -5.33 -21.96
CA ALA A 186 -8.99 -6.54 -22.79
C ALA A 186 -7.62 -6.85 -23.41
N ARG A 187 -6.91 -5.84 -23.92
CA ARG A 187 -5.54 -6.01 -24.44
C ARG A 187 -4.58 -6.47 -23.36
N SER A 188 -4.71 -5.92 -22.17
CA SER A 188 -3.93 -6.35 -21.00
C SER A 188 -4.20 -7.81 -20.63
N LEU A 189 -5.46 -8.25 -20.68
CA LEU A 189 -5.86 -9.64 -20.44
C LEU A 189 -5.31 -10.59 -21.53
N VAL A 190 -5.39 -10.19 -22.79
CA VAL A 190 -4.83 -10.96 -23.92
C VAL A 190 -3.32 -11.09 -23.78
N PHE A 191 -2.62 -9.99 -23.48
CA PHE A 191 -1.17 -9.99 -23.23
C PHE A 191 -0.79 -10.96 -22.09
N ALA A 192 -1.51 -10.91 -20.98
CA ALA A 192 -1.26 -11.82 -19.85
C ALA A 192 -1.41 -13.28 -20.24
N ARG A 193 -2.49 -13.61 -20.97
CA ARG A 193 -2.75 -14.97 -21.48
C ARG A 193 -1.65 -15.44 -22.44
N ASP A 194 -1.27 -14.60 -23.39
CA ASP A 194 -0.33 -14.98 -24.45
C ASP A 194 1.11 -15.19 -23.92
N HIS A 195 1.41 -14.67 -22.71
CA HIS A 195 2.70 -14.81 -22.05
C HIS A 195 2.66 -15.65 -20.77
N ASP A 196 1.56 -16.36 -20.49
CA ASP A 196 1.37 -17.18 -19.28
C ASP A 196 1.61 -16.39 -17.98
N ILE A 197 1.07 -15.17 -17.94
CA ILE A 197 1.14 -14.27 -16.79
C ILE A 197 -0.25 -14.20 -16.14
N ASP A 198 -0.30 -14.21 -14.82
CA ASP A 198 -1.55 -14.02 -14.07
C ASP A 198 -2.19 -12.66 -14.42
N ALA A 199 -3.51 -12.67 -14.66
CA ALA A 199 -4.32 -11.47 -14.80
C ALA A 199 -5.29 -11.35 -13.64
N VAL A 200 -5.36 -10.15 -13.04
CA VAL A 200 -6.33 -9.81 -11.99
C VAL A 200 -7.18 -8.63 -12.42
N ILE A 201 -8.43 -8.61 -11.98
CA ILE A 201 -9.30 -7.45 -12.20
C ILE A 201 -9.40 -6.62 -10.94
N THR A 202 -9.25 -5.31 -11.07
CA THR A 202 -9.55 -4.36 -10.00
C THR A 202 -10.40 -3.20 -10.52
N ASN A 203 -10.89 -2.37 -9.60
CA ASN A 203 -11.54 -1.12 -9.99
C ASN A 203 -10.67 0.11 -9.70
N ALA A 204 -9.41 -0.05 -9.30
CA ALA A 204 -8.52 1.05 -8.93
C ALA A 204 -9.26 2.11 -8.08
N VAL A 205 -9.89 1.65 -7.01
CA VAL A 205 -10.84 2.42 -6.20
C VAL A 205 -10.17 3.63 -5.56
N ARG A 206 -10.83 4.80 -5.67
CA ARG A 206 -10.44 6.03 -4.99
C ARG A 206 -11.62 6.76 -4.33
N MET A 207 -12.84 6.23 -4.49
CA MET A 207 -14.10 6.78 -4.00
C MET A 207 -14.92 5.66 -3.35
N ARG A 208 -15.73 6.02 -2.35
CA ARG A 208 -16.71 5.08 -1.78
C ARG A 208 -17.87 4.84 -2.74
N SER A 209 -18.36 5.92 -3.36
CA SER A 209 -19.51 5.89 -4.25
C SER A 209 -19.33 6.85 -5.43
N ARG A 210 -20.21 6.76 -6.43
CA ARG A 210 -20.21 7.70 -7.56
C ARG A 210 -20.45 9.16 -7.14
N SER A 211 -21.21 9.38 -6.04
CA SER A 211 -21.48 10.71 -5.51
C SER A 211 -20.25 11.45 -5.00
N ASP A 212 -19.13 10.74 -4.74
CA ASP A 212 -17.87 11.34 -4.32
C ASP A 212 -17.08 11.97 -5.48
N GLY A 213 -17.58 11.84 -6.71
CA GLY A 213 -16.94 12.40 -7.90
C GLY A 213 -16.53 13.86 -7.76
N PRO A 214 -17.42 14.79 -7.33
CA PRO A 214 -17.05 16.19 -7.13
C PRO A 214 -15.94 16.40 -6.10
N VAL A 215 -15.89 15.57 -5.05
CA VAL A 215 -14.80 15.61 -4.06
C VAL A 215 -13.48 15.18 -4.71
N ALA A 216 -13.50 14.14 -5.54
CA ALA A 216 -12.33 13.70 -6.29
C ALA A 216 -11.81 14.79 -7.24
N ASP A 217 -12.70 15.54 -7.91
CA ASP A 217 -12.33 16.65 -8.77
C ASP A 217 -11.65 17.79 -7.99
N LEU A 218 -12.18 18.12 -6.82
CA LEU A 218 -11.59 19.12 -5.94
C LEU A 218 -10.19 18.68 -5.47
N LEU A 219 -10.03 17.42 -5.09
CA LEU A 219 -8.73 16.85 -4.67
C LEU A 219 -7.71 16.85 -5.82
N ASP A 220 -8.13 16.54 -7.05
CA ASP A 220 -7.25 16.60 -8.23
C ASP A 220 -6.80 18.02 -8.54
N CYS A 221 -7.70 18.99 -8.51
CA CYS A 221 -7.36 20.40 -8.66
C CYS A 221 -6.44 20.91 -7.55
N ALA A 222 -6.69 20.51 -6.30
CA ALA A 222 -5.83 20.87 -5.16
C ALA A 222 -4.43 20.22 -5.26
N ARG A 223 -4.31 19.03 -5.85
CA ARG A 223 -3.04 18.37 -6.11
C ARG A 223 -2.22 19.09 -7.16
N GLN A 224 -2.88 19.55 -8.22
CA GLN A 224 -2.26 20.29 -9.33
C GLN A 224 -2.04 21.79 -9.03
N LEU A 225 -2.55 22.29 -7.90
CA LEU A 225 -2.55 23.70 -7.53
C LEU A 225 -3.23 24.59 -8.59
N VAL A 226 -4.34 24.13 -9.15
CA VAL A 226 -5.16 24.83 -10.12
C VAL A 226 -6.57 25.07 -9.57
N PRO A 227 -7.28 26.12 -10.03
CA PRO A 227 -8.67 26.34 -9.61
C PRO A 227 -9.60 25.24 -10.12
N LEU A 228 -10.68 24.98 -9.37
CA LEU A 228 -11.70 24.02 -9.79
C LEU A 228 -12.39 24.53 -11.07
N ASN A 229 -12.07 23.90 -12.17
CA ASN A 229 -12.63 24.20 -13.49
C ASN A 229 -12.65 22.89 -14.29
N TYR A 230 -13.68 22.73 -15.15
CA TYR A 230 -13.84 21.55 -16.00
C TYR A 230 -12.59 21.20 -16.85
N ARG A 231 -11.77 22.21 -17.18
CA ARG A 231 -10.51 22.03 -17.95
C ARG A 231 -9.42 21.32 -17.16
N HIS A 232 -9.53 21.31 -15.84
CA HIS A 232 -8.54 20.72 -14.93
C HIS A 232 -9.02 19.39 -14.31
N ILE A 233 -10.23 18.94 -14.66
CA ILE A 233 -10.75 17.67 -14.18
C ILE A 233 -10.12 16.52 -14.98
N GLU A 234 -9.33 15.71 -14.28
CA GLU A 234 -8.62 14.56 -14.90
C GLU A 234 -9.54 13.36 -15.13
N ARG A 235 -10.46 13.10 -14.20
CA ARG A 235 -11.34 11.94 -14.31
C ARG A 235 -12.31 12.10 -15.47
N ARG A 236 -12.54 11.03 -16.21
CA ARG A 236 -13.50 11.00 -17.31
C ARG A 236 -14.93 10.71 -16.83
N ASN A 237 -15.07 10.02 -15.70
CA ASN A 237 -16.34 9.64 -15.07
C ASN A 237 -16.11 9.29 -13.59
N ALA A 238 -17.16 8.84 -12.89
CA ALA A 238 -17.08 8.47 -11.48
C ALA A 238 -17.04 6.93 -11.27
N GLU A 239 -16.48 6.16 -12.21
CA GLU A 239 -16.48 4.69 -12.14
C GLU A 239 -15.42 4.11 -11.19
N GLY A 240 -14.44 4.88 -10.71
CA GLY A 240 -13.42 4.45 -9.75
C GLY A 240 -13.92 4.37 -8.29
N TYR A 241 -15.14 3.91 -8.06
CA TYR A 241 -15.71 3.72 -6.72
C TYR A 241 -15.68 2.26 -6.27
N LEU A 242 -15.93 2.02 -4.98
CA LEU A 242 -16.00 0.68 -4.41
C LEU A 242 -17.26 -0.04 -4.90
N LYS A 243 -17.13 -0.84 -5.95
CA LYS A 243 -18.22 -1.59 -6.59
C LYS A 243 -18.56 -2.85 -5.82
N SER A 244 -19.84 -3.23 -5.85
CA SER A 244 -20.31 -4.52 -5.36
C SER A 244 -19.80 -5.69 -6.23
N SER A 245 -19.91 -6.91 -5.73
CA SER A 245 -19.56 -8.13 -6.47
C SER A 245 -20.32 -8.27 -7.79
N GLN A 246 -21.58 -7.86 -7.82
CA GLN A 246 -22.40 -7.90 -9.01
C GLN A 246 -21.89 -6.93 -10.07
N GLU A 247 -21.60 -5.69 -9.69
CA GLU A 247 -21.06 -4.67 -10.59
C GLU A 247 -19.68 -5.07 -11.14
N MET A 248 -18.80 -5.62 -10.28
CA MET A 248 -17.49 -6.11 -10.73
C MET A 248 -17.60 -7.30 -11.67
N THR A 249 -18.59 -8.17 -11.47
CA THR A 249 -18.86 -9.27 -12.41
C THR A 249 -19.29 -8.75 -13.80
N LEU A 250 -20.09 -7.69 -13.85
CA LEU A 250 -20.45 -7.03 -15.13
C LEU A 250 -19.22 -6.46 -15.81
N VAL A 251 -18.37 -5.71 -15.09
CA VAL A 251 -17.12 -5.17 -15.65
C VAL A 251 -16.21 -6.29 -16.16
N ALA A 252 -16.05 -7.36 -15.38
CA ALA A 252 -15.25 -8.52 -15.79
C ALA A 252 -15.80 -9.20 -17.06
N THR A 253 -17.13 -9.28 -17.18
CA THR A 253 -17.79 -9.86 -18.35
C THR A 253 -17.54 -9.03 -19.62
N GLU A 254 -17.56 -7.70 -19.50
CA GLU A 254 -17.26 -6.81 -20.63
C GLU A 254 -15.80 -6.92 -21.07
N ILE A 255 -14.86 -6.97 -20.10
CA ILE A 255 -13.43 -7.16 -20.39
C ILE A 255 -13.19 -8.50 -21.08
N ALA A 256 -13.73 -9.60 -20.52
CA ALA A 256 -13.57 -10.95 -21.07
C ALA A 256 -14.14 -11.04 -22.50
N ARG A 257 -15.34 -10.50 -22.74
CA ARG A 257 -15.95 -10.45 -24.08
C ARG A 257 -15.08 -9.68 -25.06
N ALA A 258 -14.56 -8.52 -24.67
CA ALA A 258 -13.68 -7.71 -25.51
C ALA A 258 -12.33 -8.40 -25.79
N ALA A 259 -11.88 -9.29 -24.90
CA ALA A 259 -10.68 -10.12 -25.05
C ALA A 259 -10.93 -11.42 -25.84
N GLY A 260 -12.16 -11.66 -26.30
CA GLY A 260 -12.55 -12.88 -27.03
C GLY A 260 -12.82 -14.09 -26.11
N GLU A 261 -13.02 -13.88 -24.82
CA GLU A 261 -13.34 -14.94 -23.87
C GLU A 261 -14.85 -15.12 -23.68
N ALA A 262 -15.30 -16.36 -23.54
CA ALA A 262 -16.72 -16.69 -23.37
C ALA A 262 -17.27 -16.27 -22.00
N THR A 263 -16.42 -16.27 -20.95
CA THR A 263 -16.81 -15.97 -19.56
C THR A 263 -15.69 -15.28 -18.80
N PRO A 264 -16.01 -14.44 -17.78
CA PRO A 264 -15.00 -13.81 -16.92
C PRO A 264 -14.46 -14.73 -15.83
N ARG A 265 -14.79 -16.03 -15.87
CA ARG A 265 -14.56 -16.97 -14.74
C ARG A 265 -13.08 -17.08 -14.37
N ALA A 266 -12.20 -17.18 -15.35
CA ALA A 266 -10.75 -17.30 -15.12
C ALA A 266 -10.23 -16.03 -14.44
N LEU A 267 -10.51 -14.85 -14.98
CA LEU A 267 -10.10 -13.56 -14.45
C LEU A 267 -10.58 -13.33 -13.01
N LEU A 268 -11.83 -13.65 -12.71
CA LEU A 268 -12.39 -13.53 -11.35
C LEU A 268 -11.77 -14.56 -10.39
N LYS A 269 -11.50 -15.78 -10.85
CA LYS A 269 -10.85 -16.83 -10.04
C LYS A 269 -9.43 -16.43 -9.68
N THR A 270 -8.60 -16.03 -10.63
CA THR A 270 -7.24 -15.59 -10.39
C THR A 270 -7.20 -14.38 -9.45
N THR A 271 -8.11 -13.40 -9.62
CA THR A 271 -8.22 -12.26 -8.71
C THR A 271 -8.46 -12.69 -7.26
N ARG A 272 -9.33 -13.68 -7.07
CA ARG A 272 -9.61 -14.22 -5.73
C ARG A 272 -8.42 -14.97 -5.15
N GLU A 273 -7.74 -15.80 -5.93
CA GLU A 273 -6.54 -16.52 -5.51
C GLU A 273 -5.42 -15.57 -5.08
N TRP A 274 -5.24 -14.47 -5.80
CA TRP A 274 -4.31 -13.40 -5.44
C TRP A 274 -4.70 -12.71 -4.13
N ALA A 275 -5.99 -12.45 -3.93
CA ALA A 275 -6.50 -11.90 -2.68
C ALA A 275 -6.24 -12.83 -1.50
N GLU A 276 -6.53 -14.12 -1.66
CA GLU A 276 -6.35 -15.14 -0.61
C GLU A 276 -4.87 -15.29 -0.20
N ARG A 277 -3.94 -15.20 -1.14
CA ARG A 277 -2.50 -15.20 -0.85
C ARG A 277 -2.02 -13.95 -0.12
N ALA A 278 -2.65 -12.80 -0.36
CA ALA A 278 -2.29 -11.51 0.22
C ALA A 278 -3.01 -11.19 1.55
N LEU A 279 -3.79 -12.12 2.11
CA LEU A 279 -4.44 -11.92 3.41
C LEU A 279 -3.40 -11.81 4.52
N LEU A 280 -3.57 -10.83 5.41
CA LEU A 280 -2.74 -10.64 6.58
C LEU A 280 -3.51 -10.88 7.87
N SER A 281 -2.85 -11.49 8.85
CA SER A 281 -3.33 -11.56 10.22
C SER A 281 -2.89 -10.29 10.97
N PRO A 282 -3.83 -9.41 11.38
CA PRO A 282 -3.44 -8.16 12.04
C PRO A 282 -2.60 -8.36 13.31
N ALA A 283 -2.90 -9.36 14.11
CA ALA A 283 -2.15 -9.64 15.33
C ALA A 283 -0.75 -10.21 15.06
N ARG A 284 -0.66 -11.20 14.14
CA ARG A 284 0.61 -11.90 13.88
C ARG A 284 1.52 -11.11 12.93
N ASP A 285 0.97 -10.64 11.80
CA ASP A 285 1.79 -10.14 10.69
C ASP A 285 2.09 -8.63 10.82
N ILE A 286 1.18 -7.88 11.50
CA ILE A 286 1.32 -6.45 11.72
C ILE A 286 1.67 -6.13 13.19
N GLY A 287 1.47 -7.09 14.12
CA GLY A 287 1.66 -6.90 15.55
C GLY A 287 0.55 -6.08 16.22
N LEU A 288 -0.65 -6.04 15.63
CA LEU A 288 -1.76 -5.26 16.17
C LEU A 288 -2.21 -5.80 17.54
N GLY A 289 -2.24 -4.92 18.54
CA GLY A 289 -2.63 -5.27 19.92
C GLY A 289 -1.46 -5.70 20.81
N GLY A 290 -0.26 -5.90 20.25
CA GLY A 290 0.96 -6.13 21.02
C GLY A 290 1.63 -4.80 21.45
N ILE A 291 2.43 -4.88 22.52
CA ILE A 291 3.33 -3.80 22.93
C ILE A 291 4.70 -4.11 22.33
N HIS A 292 5.18 -3.23 21.45
CA HIS A 292 6.47 -3.37 20.79
C HIS A 292 7.44 -2.35 21.39
N LEU A 293 8.32 -2.83 22.26
CA LEU A 293 9.37 -2.02 22.85
C LEU A 293 10.65 -2.10 21.99
N PRO A 294 11.49 -1.04 21.99
CA PRO A 294 12.80 -1.11 21.37
C PRO A 294 13.61 -2.29 21.90
N GLU A 295 14.30 -3.01 21.03
CA GLU A 295 15.15 -4.13 21.44
C GLU A 295 16.43 -3.60 22.15
N PRO A 296 16.95 -4.32 23.18
CA PRO A 296 18.10 -3.87 23.98
C PRO A 296 19.33 -3.49 23.15
N HIS A 297 19.59 -4.20 22.06
CA HIS A 297 20.77 -3.97 21.22
C HIS A 297 20.77 -2.61 20.50
N ILE A 298 19.60 -2.01 20.26
CA ILE A 298 19.45 -0.70 19.60
C ILE A 298 20.12 0.41 20.40
N VAL A 299 20.11 0.28 21.74
CA VAL A 299 20.70 1.26 22.67
C VAL A 299 22.04 0.79 23.25
N GLY A 300 22.59 -0.31 22.75
CA GLY A 300 23.89 -0.86 23.16
C GLY A 300 23.84 -1.78 24.38
N ALA A 301 22.65 -2.30 24.73
CA ALA A 301 22.49 -3.29 25.79
C ALA A 301 22.36 -4.71 25.20
N THR A 302 22.82 -5.73 25.94
CA THR A 302 22.81 -7.13 25.48
C THR A 302 21.70 -7.96 26.12
N SER A 303 21.06 -7.45 27.16
CA SER A 303 20.01 -8.13 27.91
C SER A 303 19.14 -7.15 28.66
N GLN A 304 18.00 -7.61 29.21
CA GLN A 304 17.13 -6.82 30.06
C GLN A 304 17.84 -6.31 31.33
N SER A 305 18.71 -7.11 31.94
CA SER A 305 19.48 -6.69 33.09
C SER A 305 20.50 -5.60 32.74
N SER A 306 21.15 -5.68 31.57
CA SER A 306 22.05 -4.60 31.13
C SER A 306 21.29 -3.34 30.76
N MET A 307 20.02 -3.45 30.27
CA MET A 307 19.13 -2.30 30.09
C MET A 307 18.84 -1.56 31.38
N ARG A 308 18.49 -2.27 32.46
CA ARG A 308 18.26 -1.67 33.78
C ARG A 308 19.47 -0.90 34.27
N THR A 309 20.67 -1.51 34.17
CA THR A 309 21.93 -0.89 34.53
C THR A 309 22.20 0.36 33.68
N LEU A 310 21.99 0.28 32.37
CA LEU A 310 22.21 1.39 31.47
C LEU A 310 21.24 2.55 31.75
N LEU A 311 19.93 2.26 31.91
CA LEU A 311 18.92 3.26 32.25
C LEU A 311 19.26 3.96 33.58
N ARG A 312 19.56 3.19 34.66
CA ARG A 312 19.97 3.73 35.97
C ARG A 312 21.18 4.66 35.79
N SER A 313 22.23 4.21 35.15
CA SER A 313 23.45 5.01 34.95
C SER A 313 23.17 6.33 34.22
N ARG A 314 22.36 6.31 33.17
CA ARG A 314 21.99 7.52 32.41
C ARG A 314 21.19 8.50 33.27
N VAL A 315 20.22 8.01 34.05
CA VAL A 315 19.36 8.87 34.87
C VAL A 315 20.14 9.44 36.04
N GLU A 316 21.01 8.67 36.72
CA GLU A 316 21.88 9.16 37.78
C GLU A 316 22.84 10.25 37.28
N ALA A 317 23.43 10.07 36.09
CA ALA A 317 24.24 11.12 35.48
C ALA A 317 23.40 12.38 35.17
N GLY A 318 22.12 12.19 34.79
CA GLY A 318 21.18 13.28 34.53
C GLY A 318 20.80 14.12 35.76
N ILE A 319 20.91 13.58 36.97
CA ILE A 319 20.58 14.31 38.21
C ILE A 319 21.43 15.58 38.31
N HIS A 320 22.75 15.46 38.09
CA HIS A 320 23.68 16.59 38.20
C HIS A 320 23.48 17.63 37.09
N TRP A 321 22.99 17.21 35.93
CA TRP A 321 22.66 18.11 34.84
C TRP A 321 21.31 18.83 35.08
N ARG A 322 20.32 18.12 35.65
CA ARG A 322 18.93 18.62 35.79
C ARG A 322 18.73 19.47 37.02
N TYR A 323 19.40 19.14 38.12
CA TYR A 323 19.27 19.79 39.42
C TYR A 323 20.53 20.60 39.74
N ASN A 324 20.32 21.82 40.25
CA ASN A 324 21.43 22.67 40.69
C ASN A 324 22.08 22.17 42.01
N ALA A 325 23.22 22.75 42.38
CA ALA A 325 23.97 22.35 43.60
C ALA A 325 23.18 22.49 44.90
N ASN A 326 22.12 23.28 44.93
CA ASN A 326 21.29 23.54 46.11
C ASN A 326 20.02 22.66 46.15
N ALA A 327 19.80 21.77 45.18
CA ALA A 327 18.63 20.91 45.14
C ALA A 327 18.76 19.77 46.18
N ASP A 328 17.63 19.30 46.67
CA ASP A 328 17.57 18.09 47.50
C ASP A 328 17.75 16.84 46.63
N VAL A 329 19.03 16.54 46.38
CA VAL A 329 19.42 15.37 45.58
C VAL A 329 19.01 14.05 46.27
N LYS A 330 18.84 14.04 47.59
CA LYS A 330 18.41 12.85 48.32
C LYS A 330 16.95 12.52 48.03
N ALA A 331 16.07 13.51 48.06
CA ALA A 331 14.67 13.33 47.67
C ALA A 331 14.53 12.91 46.19
N ALA A 332 15.33 13.52 45.30
CA ALA A 332 15.35 13.14 43.89
C ALA A 332 15.78 11.69 43.68
N ARG A 333 16.74 11.18 44.41
CA ARG A 333 17.20 9.78 44.34
C ARG A 333 16.16 8.78 44.84
N ILE A 334 15.49 9.10 45.95
CA ILE A 334 14.39 8.23 46.46
C ILE A 334 13.30 8.10 45.38
N ARG A 335 12.87 9.21 44.81
CA ARG A 335 11.89 9.21 43.74
C ARG A 335 12.37 8.44 42.49
N LEU A 336 13.64 8.60 42.14
CA LEU A 336 14.26 7.85 41.04
C LEU A 336 14.20 6.34 41.28
N ASP A 337 14.53 5.88 42.50
CA ASP A 337 14.46 4.45 42.81
C ASP A 337 13.05 3.88 42.68
N ASP A 338 12.04 4.62 43.17
CA ASP A 338 10.62 4.24 43.05
C ASP A 338 10.17 4.19 41.58
N GLU A 339 10.54 5.19 40.79
CA GLU A 339 10.19 5.23 39.33
C GLU A 339 10.90 4.12 38.57
N LEU A 340 12.19 3.86 38.78
CA LEU A 340 12.92 2.77 38.15
C LEU A 340 12.41 1.38 38.58
N ALA A 341 11.97 1.22 39.84
CA ALA A 341 11.33 -0.01 40.28
C ALA A 341 10.00 -0.25 39.54
N THR A 342 9.21 0.80 39.31
CA THR A 342 7.97 0.75 38.56
C THR A 342 8.25 0.41 37.08
N VAL A 343 9.20 1.07 36.43
CA VAL A 343 9.63 0.78 35.06
C VAL A 343 10.08 -0.68 34.94
N ALA A 344 10.86 -1.18 35.91
CA ALA A 344 11.33 -2.56 35.89
C ALA A 344 10.22 -3.59 36.09
N SER A 345 9.21 -3.27 36.93
CA SER A 345 8.07 -4.16 37.17
C SER A 345 7.19 -4.30 35.91
N LEU A 346 7.16 -3.28 35.08
CA LEU A 346 6.41 -3.25 33.82
C LEU A 346 7.22 -3.77 32.61
N GLY A 347 8.54 -3.93 32.76
CA GLY A 347 9.44 -4.36 31.68
C GLY A 347 9.67 -3.29 30.62
N TYR A 348 9.59 -2.00 30.96
CA TYR A 348 9.65 -0.87 30.03
C TYR A 348 11.02 -0.17 29.97
N GLU A 349 12.08 -0.81 30.45
CA GLU A 349 13.40 -0.21 30.49
C GLU A 349 13.93 0.27 29.15
N SER A 350 13.59 -0.45 28.07
CA SER A 350 14.03 -0.08 26.71
C SER A 350 13.21 1.05 26.09
N TYR A 351 12.10 1.43 26.70
CA TYR A 351 11.29 2.56 26.25
C TYR A 351 11.87 3.90 26.70
N PHE A 352 12.50 3.95 27.86
CA PHE A 352 13.12 5.12 28.47
C PHE A 352 14.62 5.18 28.19
#